data_7df6ffbbc172aba8b9adb743a08c80d9
#
_entry.id   7df6ffbbc172aba8b9adb743a08c80d9
#
_cell.length_a   1.000
_cell.length_b   1.000
_cell.length_c   1.000
_cell.angle_alpha   90.00
_cell.angle_beta   90.00
_cell.angle_gamma   90.00
#
_symmetry.space_group_name_H-M   'P 1'
#
loop_
_entity.id
_entity.type
_entity.pdbx_description
1 polymer ?
#
loop_
_entity_poly.entity_id
_entity_poly.type
_entity_poly.pdbx_seq_one_letter_code
_entity_poly.pdbx_strand_id
1 'polypeptide(L)'
;MNLDEQTLNKILVNRIEQHMKNFTHQDQVGFIPGMQGFFNIYKSINVIHHINNLKDKNHMITSIDAEKAFEKIQDPLMIKTLQKMDIEETYLNIVKAICDKPTANIILNGEKLKAFPLRSGTRQGCPLSPLLFNIVLEVLAPAIREEKEIKGIQIGKEKIKLSLQMT
;
A
#
# COMPACT_ATOMS: atom_id res chain seq x y z
N MET A 1 -13.09 7.76 16.89
CA MET A 1 -11.90 7.02 17.30
C MET A 1 -11.46 7.54 18.66
N ASN A 2 -11.20 6.69 19.64
CA ASN A 2 -10.77 7.12 20.98
C ASN A 2 -9.31 7.64 20.91
N LEU A 3 -8.94 8.57 21.78
CA LEU A 3 -7.60 9.16 21.84
C LEU A 3 -6.52 8.09 22.05
N ASP A 4 -6.81 7.11 22.91
CA ASP A 4 -5.93 5.97 23.18
C ASP A 4 -5.69 5.09 21.95
N GLU A 5 -6.75 4.86 21.17
CA GLU A 5 -6.67 4.10 19.91
C GLU A 5 -5.82 4.85 18.87
N GLN A 6 -5.94 6.17 18.79
CA GLN A 6 -5.11 6.99 17.89
C GLN A 6 -3.64 6.93 18.28
N THR A 7 -3.36 7.04 19.57
CA THR A 7 -2.00 6.97 20.11
C THR A 7 -1.36 5.61 19.85
N LEU A 8 -2.09 4.52 20.10
CA LEU A 8 -1.61 3.16 19.82
C LEU A 8 -1.31 2.98 18.34
N ASN A 9 -2.24 3.38 17.47
CA ASN A 9 -2.04 3.27 16.02
C ASN A 9 -0.83 4.09 15.54
N LYS A 10 -0.58 5.26 16.12
CA LYS A 10 0.58 6.09 15.77
C LYS A 10 1.90 5.46 16.24
N ILE A 11 1.91 4.81 17.40
CA ILE A 11 3.08 4.06 17.88
C ILE A 11 3.38 2.89 16.93
N LEU A 12 2.35 2.14 16.53
CA LEU A 12 2.50 1.03 15.59
C LEU A 12 3.02 1.51 14.23
N VAL A 13 2.47 2.60 13.70
CA VAL A 13 2.94 3.22 12.45
C VAL A 13 4.42 3.54 12.55
N ASN A 14 4.86 4.28 13.57
CA ASN A 14 6.25 4.67 13.73
C ASN A 14 7.21 3.47 13.81
N ARG A 15 6.75 2.37 14.38
CA ARG A 15 7.57 1.14 14.47
C ARG A 15 7.63 0.40 13.14
N ILE A 16 6.51 0.23 12.47
CA ILE A 16 6.47 -0.45 11.17
C ILE A 16 7.21 0.36 10.11
N GLU A 17 7.11 1.69 10.11
CA GLU A 17 7.82 2.59 9.20
C GLU A 17 9.35 2.42 9.26
N GLN A 18 9.90 2.12 10.43
CA GLN A 18 11.34 1.85 10.58
C GLN A 18 11.78 0.63 9.74
N HIS A 19 10.92 -0.36 9.62
CA HIS A 19 11.18 -1.57 8.83
C HIS A 19 10.86 -1.37 7.34
N MET A 20 9.88 -0.50 7.01
CA MET A 20 9.43 -0.30 5.64
C MET A 20 10.54 0.13 4.68
N LYS A 21 11.47 0.96 5.11
CA LYS A 21 12.59 1.44 4.27
C LYS A 21 13.47 0.31 3.73
N ASN A 22 13.53 -0.81 4.43
CA ASN A 22 14.34 -1.97 4.04
C ASN A 22 13.60 -2.89 3.06
N PHE A 23 12.28 -2.80 3.00
CA PHE A 23 11.43 -3.68 2.19
C PHE A 23 10.85 -3.01 0.96
N THR A 24 10.74 -1.68 0.99
CA THR A 24 10.08 -0.93 -0.07
C THR A 24 11.02 -0.68 -1.23
N HIS A 25 10.59 -1.08 -2.43
CA HIS A 25 11.32 -0.80 -3.65
C HIS A 25 11.21 0.68 -4.03
N GLN A 26 12.21 1.19 -4.77
CA GLN A 26 12.27 2.60 -5.21
C GLN A 26 11.09 3.04 -6.09
N ASP A 27 10.35 2.09 -6.66
CA ASP A 27 9.17 2.36 -7.48
C ASP A 27 7.91 2.69 -6.65
N GLN A 28 7.95 2.47 -5.34
CA GLN A 28 6.84 2.78 -4.42
C GLN A 28 7.21 3.98 -3.56
N VAL A 29 6.49 5.07 -3.71
CA VAL A 29 6.79 6.33 -3.01
C VAL A 29 5.64 6.86 -2.16
N GLY A 30 4.43 6.32 -2.31
CA GLY A 30 3.25 6.80 -1.56
C GLY A 30 3.32 6.43 -0.08
N PHE A 31 3.03 7.40 0.80
CA PHE A 31 3.01 7.26 2.27
C PHE A 31 4.28 6.68 2.90
N ILE A 32 5.45 6.82 2.24
CA ILE A 32 6.74 6.41 2.77
C ILE A 32 7.49 7.68 3.17
N PRO A 33 7.90 7.83 4.45
CA PRO A 33 8.63 9.00 4.90
C PRO A 33 9.92 9.24 4.12
N GLY A 34 10.08 10.45 3.58
CA GLY A 34 11.25 10.85 2.81
C GLY A 34 11.21 10.49 1.32
N MET A 35 10.17 9.82 0.85
CA MET A 35 9.92 9.59 -0.57
C MET A 35 8.95 10.65 -1.11
N GLN A 36 9.24 11.18 -2.32
CA GLN A 36 8.38 12.17 -2.96
C GLN A 36 7.67 11.54 -4.16
N GLY A 37 6.34 11.57 -4.16
CA GLY A 37 5.51 11.08 -5.28
C GLY A 37 5.85 11.74 -6.63
N PHE A 38 6.41 12.93 -6.60
CA PHE A 38 6.87 13.65 -7.80
C PHE A 38 7.85 12.83 -8.66
N PHE A 39 8.74 12.05 -8.05
CA PHE A 39 9.70 11.23 -8.81
C PHE A 39 9.00 10.18 -9.67
N ASN A 40 7.93 9.56 -9.18
CA ASN A 40 7.19 8.57 -9.97
C ASN A 40 6.37 9.22 -11.09
N ILE A 41 5.80 10.40 -10.84
CA ILE A 41 5.13 11.21 -11.87
C ILE A 41 6.13 11.56 -12.97
N TYR A 42 7.30 12.08 -12.61
CA TYR A 42 8.35 12.45 -13.55
C TYR A 42 8.86 11.22 -14.34
N LYS A 43 9.05 10.10 -13.66
CA LYS A 43 9.42 8.82 -14.29
C LYS A 43 8.38 8.39 -15.32
N SER A 44 7.10 8.48 -14.98
CA SER A 44 6.00 8.14 -15.91
C SER A 44 5.95 9.07 -17.12
N ILE A 45 6.13 10.38 -16.91
CA ILE A 45 6.21 11.36 -18.01
C ILE A 45 7.38 11.05 -18.95
N ASN A 46 8.55 10.72 -18.39
CA ASN A 46 9.74 10.35 -19.19
C ASN A 46 9.50 9.08 -19.99
N VAL A 47 8.81 8.07 -19.43
CA VAL A 47 8.42 6.85 -20.15
C VAL A 47 7.55 7.19 -21.34
N ILE A 48 6.49 7.99 -21.14
CA ILE A 48 5.56 8.41 -22.19
C ILE A 48 6.31 9.19 -23.28
N HIS A 49 7.15 10.14 -22.90
CA HIS A 49 7.96 10.91 -23.84
C HIS A 49 8.92 10.01 -24.65
N HIS A 50 9.55 9.05 -23.98
CA HIS A 50 10.44 8.10 -24.64
C HIS A 50 9.70 7.23 -25.66
N ILE A 51 8.52 6.70 -25.30
CA ILE A 51 7.68 5.90 -26.20
C ILE A 51 7.26 6.70 -27.42
N ASN A 52 6.83 7.95 -27.23
CA ASN A 52 6.38 8.82 -28.32
C ASN A 52 7.49 9.13 -29.33
N ASN A 53 8.75 9.05 -28.91
CA ASN A 53 9.90 9.26 -29.77
C ASN A 53 10.40 7.99 -30.48
N LEU A 54 9.87 6.82 -30.11
CA LEU A 54 10.20 5.54 -30.75
C LEU A 54 9.35 5.33 -32.02
N LYS A 55 9.98 5.33 -33.20
CA LYS A 55 9.25 5.28 -34.47
C LYS A 55 8.64 3.92 -34.87
N ASP A 56 9.17 2.81 -34.31
CA ASP A 56 8.88 1.47 -34.87
C ASP A 56 8.47 0.42 -33.82
N LYS A 57 8.00 0.79 -32.62
CA LYS A 57 7.62 -0.19 -31.61
C LYS A 57 6.26 0.12 -31.01
N ASN A 58 5.37 -0.87 -31.06
CA ASN A 58 4.10 -0.82 -30.35
C ASN A 58 4.34 -1.06 -28.85
N HIS A 59 4.11 -0.04 -28.04
CA HIS A 59 4.15 -0.12 -26.60
C HIS A 59 2.76 0.13 -26.04
N MET A 60 2.45 -0.52 -24.93
CA MET A 60 1.21 -0.32 -24.20
C MET A 60 1.54 0.12 -22.78
N ILE A 61 0.88 1.17 -22.34
CA ILE A 61 0.87 1.61 -20.94
C ILE A 61 -0.50 1.30 -20.39
N THR A 62 -0.54 0.50 -19.31
CA THR A 62 -1.77 0.20 -18.60
C THR A 62 -1.75 0.96 -17.28
N SER A 63 -2.76 1.82 -17.06
CA SER A 63 -3.00 2.47 -15.79
C SER A 63 -4.15 1.75 -15.10
N ILE A 64 -3.94 1.35 -13.85
CA ILE A 64 -4.95 0.66 -13.04
C ILE A 64 -5.19 1.53 -11.81
N ASP A 65 -6.43 1.97 -11.66
CA ASP A 65 -6.89 2.63 -10.44
C ASP A 65 -7.63 1.61 -9.56
N ALA A 66 -7.19 1.49 -8.32
CA ALA A 66 -7.77 0.51 -7.39
C ALA A 66 -8.90 1.16 -6.60
N GLU A 67 -10.13 1.01 -7.10
CA GLU A 67 -11.33 1.47 -6.39
C GLU A 67 -11.43 0.83 -5.00
N LYS A 68 -11.61 1.67 -3.98
CA LYS A 68 -11.76 1.24 -2.58
C LYS A 68 -10.60 0.34 -2.09
N ALA A 69 -9.38 0.68 -2.50
CA ALA A 69 -8.20 -0.12 -2.24
C ALA A 69 -8.06 -0.50 -0.76
N PHE A 70 -8.23 0.48 0.14
CA PHE A 70 -8.13 0.26 1.59
C PHE A 70 -9.26 -0.60 2.16
N GLU A 71 -10.45 -0.55 1.56
CA GLU A 71 -11.62 -1.29 2.04
C GLU A 71 -11.61 -2.76 1.60
N LYS A 72 -10.85 -3.08 0.54
CA LYS A 72 -10.79 -4.44 -0.05
C LYS A 72 -9.62 -5.28 0.44
N ILE A 73 -8.73 -4.73 1.25
CA ILE A 73 -7.62 -5.50 1.82
C ILE A 73 -8.19 -6.61 2.71
N GLN A 74 -7.74 -7.83 2.47
CA GLN A 74 -8.09 -8.97 3.30
C GLN A 74 -7.09 -9.12 4.46
N ASP A 75 -7.59 -9.15 5.70
CA ASP A 75 -6.78 -9.30 6.90
C ASP A 75 -5.80 -10.49 6.86
N PRO A 76 -6.18 -11.69 6.36
CA PRO A 76 -5.26 -12.81 6.29
C PRO A 76 -4.05 -12.55 5.38
N LEU A 77 -4.24 -11.86 4.25
CA LEU A 77 -3.15 -11.50 3.34
C LEU A 77 -2.20 -10.52 4.01
N MET A 78 -2.74 -9.50 4.64
CA MET A 78 -1.98 -8.48 5.38
C MET A 78 -1.15 -9.10 6.50
N ILE A 79 -1.75 -9.93 7.35
CA ILE A 79 -1.04 -10.62 8.44
C ILE A 79 0.09 -11.51 7.91
N LYS A 80 -0.18 -12.28 6.85
CA LYS A 80 0.83 -13.14 6.21
C LYS A 80 2.00 -12.32 5.63
N THR A 81 1.72 -11.14 5.12
CA THR A 81 2.76 -10.25 4.60
C THR A 81 3.61 -9.67 5.71
N LEU A 82 2.98 -9.19 6.79
CA LEU A 82 3.68 -8.70 7.97
C LEU A 82 4.59 -9.77 8.60
N GLN A 83 4.15 -11.02 8.61
CA GLN A 83 4.97 -12.15 9.08
C GLN A 83 6.24 -12.35 8.24
N LYS A 84 6.16 -12.10 6.92
CA LYS A 84 7.32 -12.22 6.02
C LYS A 84 8.30 -11.05 6.14
N MET A 85 7.89 -9.95 6.73
CA MET A 85 8.71 -8.74 6.89
C MET A 85 9.59 -8.77 8.16
N ASP A 86 9.67 -9.90 8.85
CA ASP A 86 10.47 -10.08 10.06
C ASP A 86 10.16 -9.01 11.15
N ILE A 87 8.88 -8.60 11.21
CA ILE A 87 8.40 -7.66 12.22
C ILE A 87 8.33 -8.39 13.56
N GLU A 88 8.77 -7.73 14.61
CA GLU A 88 8.74 -8.24 15.97
C GLU A 88 7.35 -8.81 16.32
N GLU A 89 7.33 -10.02 16.87
CA GLU A 89 6.10 -10.80 17.13
C GLU A 89 5.09 -10.03 18.01
N THR A 90 5.58 -9.22 18.92
CA THR A 90 4.75 -8.36 19.78
C THR A 90 3.87 -7.43 18.95
N TYR A 91 4.44 -6.74 17.96
CA TYR A 91 3.68 -5.83 17.10
C TYR A 91 2.75 -6.58 16.14
N LEU A 92 3.19 -7.72 15.63
CA LEU A 92 2.37 -8.58 14.82
C LEU A 92 1.12 -9.06 15.58
N ASN A 93 1.26 -9.43 16.85
CA ASN A 93 0.16 -9.87 17.68
C ASN A 93 -0.82 -8.72 17.99
N ILE A 94 -0.34 -7.49 18.16
CA ILE A 94 -1.20 -6.31 18.31
C ILE A 94 -1.99 -6.06 17.02
N VAL A 95 -1.35 -6.11 15.86
CA VAL A 95 -2.06 -5.94 14.57
C VAL A 95 -3.10 -7.05 14.37
N LYS A 96 -2.77 -8.31 14.68
CA LYS A 96 -3.73 -9.42 14.67
C LYS A 96 -4.93 -9.15 15.58
N ALA A 97 -4.69 -8.66 16.81
CA ALA A 97 -5.76 -8.36 17.76
C ALA A 97 -6.66 -7.20 17.25
N ILE A 98 -6.11 -6.21 16.58
CA ILE A 98 -6.88 -5.11 15.95
C ILE A 98 -7.77 -5.64 14.81
N CYS A 99 -7.28 -6.62 14.05
CA CYS A 99 -7.98 -7.23 12.93
C CYS A 99 -8.92 -8.38 13.35
N ASP A 100 -8.84 -8.88 14.59
CA ASP A 100 -9.72 -9.95 15.04
C ASP A 100 -11.13 -9.43 15.30
N LYS A 101 -12.07 -9.89 14.48
CA LYS A 101 -13.52 -9.58 14.60
C LYS A 101 -13.82 -8.09 14.78
N PRO A 102 -13.33 -7.20 13.91
CA PRO A 102 -13.57 -5.79 14.04
C PRO A 102 -15.07 -5.48 13.96
N THR A 103 -15.53 -4.58 14.82
CA THR A 103 -16.93 -4.14 14.84
C THR A 103 -17.03 -2.63 14.71
N ALA A 104 -18.11 -2.16 14.08
CA ALA A 104 -18.43 -0.74 13.99
C ALA A 104 -19.79 -0.44 14.62
N ASN A 105 -19.92 0.78 15.12
CA ASN A 105 -21.17 1.34 15.59
C ASN A 105 -21.48 2.61 14.83
N ILE A 106 -22.74 2.84 14.55
CA ILE A 106 -23.25 4.12 14.03
C ILE A 106 -23.78 4.92 15.21
N ILE A 107 -23.47 6.20 15.27
CA ILE A 107 -24.06 7.16 16.20
C ILE A 107 -25.02 8.02 15.39
N LEU A 108 -26.31 7.93 15.71
CA LEU A 108 -27.38 8.71 15.07
C LEU A 108 -28.06 9.56 16.14
N ASN A 109 -28.06 10.87 15.97
CA ASN A 109 -28.68 11.83 16.92
C ASN A 109 -28.21 11.67 18.37
N GLY A 110 -26.94 11.27 18.57
CA GLY A 110 -26.37 11.04 19.90
C GLY A 110 -26.58 9.63 20.47
N GLU A 111 -27.42 8.81 19.85
CA GLU A 111 -27.65 7.43 20.24
C GLU A 111 -26.71 6.47 19.50
N LYS A 112 -26.04 5.60 20.26
CA LYS A 112 -25.17 4.56 19.72
C LYS A 112 -25.98 3.33 19.31
N LEU A 113 -26.07 3.06 18.03
CA LEU A 113 -26.75 1.88 17.49
C LEU A 113 -26.00 0.58 17.79
N LYS A 114 -26.67 -0.55 17.59
CA LYS A 114 -26.07 -1.88 17.78
C LYS A 114 -24.85 -2.07 16.89
N ALA A 115 -23.77 -2.61 17.48
CA ALA A 115 -22.57 -2.95 16.75
C ALA A 115 -22.84 -4.00 15.66
N PHE A 116 -22.16 -3.84 14.51
CA PHE A 116 -22.16 -4.82 13.43
C PHE A 116 -20.73 -5.20 13.05
N PRO A 117 -20.50 -6.46 12.63
CA PRO A 117 -19.16 -6.91 12.26
C PRO A 117 -18.71 -6.28 10.94
N LEU A 118 -17.45 -5.86 10.90
CA LEU A 118 -16.75 -5.50 9.66
C LEU A 118 -16.13 -6.78 9.08
N ARG A 119 -16.27 -6.99 7.78
CA ARG A 119 -15.81 -8.20 7.10
C ARG A 119 -14.51 -8.04 6.34
N SER A 120 -14.11 -6.82 6.06
CA SER A 120 -12.89 -6.51 5.30
C SER A 120 -12.52 -5.04 5.44
N GLY A 121 -11.30 -4.71 5.10
CA GLY A 121 -10.82 -3.35 4.96
C GLY A 121 -10.21 -2.76 6.21
N THR A 122 -9.42 -1.73 5.97
CA THR A 122 -8.85 -0.91 7.02
C THR A 122 -9.73 0.31 7.26
N ARG A 123 -9.75 0.81 8.49
CA ARG A 123 -10.60 1.96 8.86
C ARG A 123 -10.15 3.22 8.13
N GLN A 124 -11.08 3.90 7.47
CA GLN A 124 -10.84 5.22 6.90
C GLN A 124 -10.43 6.22 8.01
N GLY A 125 -9.36 6.98 7.77
CA GLY A 125 -8.79 7.91 8.74
C GLY A 125 -7.91 7.26 9.83
N CYS A 126 -7.65 5.94 9.77
CA CYS A 126 -6.68 5.30 10.63
C CYS A 126 -5.26 5.52 10.07
N PRO A 127 -4.31 6.05 10.85
CA PRO A 127 -2.93 6.26 10.39
C PRO A 127 -2.22 4.98 9.92
N LEU A 128 -2.66 3.83 10.44
CA LEU A 128 -2.10 2.52 10.10
C LEU A 128 -2.53 2.03 8.71
N SER A 129 -3.70 2.46 8.21
CA SER A 129 -4.27 1.97 6.95
C SER A 129 -3.40 2.20 5.72
N PRO A 130 -2.83 3.40 5.47
CA PRO A 130 -1.95 3.63 4.34
C PRO A 130 -0.70 2.75 4.38
N LEU A 131 -0.14 2.56 5.58
CA LEU A 131 1.04 1.74 5.78
C LEU A 131 0.77 0.27 5.48
N LEU A 132 -0.33 -0.28 5.99
CA LEU A 132 -0.74 -1.65 5.72
C LEU A 132 -1.04 -1.88 4.24
N PHE A 133 -1.60 -0.89 3.56
CA PHE A 133 -1.81 -0.95 2.11
C PHE A 133 -0.48 -1.03 1.35
N ASN A 134 0.51 -0.20 1.72
CA ASN A 134 1.84 -0.26 1.13
C ASN A 134 2.48 -1.65 1.28
N ILE A 135 2.33 -2.26 2.44
CA ILE A 135 2.83 -3.59 2.72
C ILE A 135 2.19 -4.63 1.78
N VAL A 136 0.89 -4.53 1.53
CA VAL A 136 0.20 -5.42 0.59
C VAL A 136 0.67 -5.21 -0.85
N LEU A 137 0.92 -3.96 -1.25
CA LEU A 137 1.47 -3.64 -2.58
C LEU A 137 2.86 -4.25 -2.79
N GLU A 138 3.70 -4.31 -1.75
CA GLU A 138 5.02 -4.94 -1.84
C GLU A 138 4.97 -6.46 -2.10
N VAL A 139 3.84 -7.11 -1.93
CA VAL A 139 3.66 -8.50 -2.36
C VAL A 139 3.30 -8.59 -3.83
N LEU A 140 2.51 -7.63 -4.32
CA LEU A 140 2.06 -7.60 -5.72
C LEU A 140 3.16 -7.13 -6.68
N ALA A 141 3.95 -6.15 -6.25
CA ALA A 141 4.95 -5.52 -7.09
C ALA A 141 6.05 -6.49 -7.58
N PRO A 142 6.65 -7.38 -6.76
CA PRO A 142 7.58 -8.40 -7.22
C PRO A 142 6.96 -9.33 -8.27
N ALA A 143 5.72 -9.78 -8.08
CA ALA A 143 5.06 -10.65 -9.05
C ALA A 143 4.99 -10.02 -10.46
N ILE A 144 4.71 -8.72 -10.54
CA ILE A 144 4.70 -7.98 -11.81
C ILE A 144 6.12 -7.78 -12.34
N ARG A 145 7.09 -7.48 -11.49
CA ARG A 145 8.49 -7.26 -11.88
C ARG A 145 9.13 -8.53 -12.42
N GLU A 146 8.83 -9.67 -11.83
CA GLU A 146 9.38 -10.98 -12.18
C GLU A 146 8.67 -11.62 -13.38
N GLU A 147 7.45 -11.17 -13.71
CA GLU A 147 6.70 -11.71 -14.84
C GLU A 147 7.46 -11.54 -16.16
N LYS A 148 7.75 -12.66 -16.82
CA LYS A 148 8.59 -12.69 -18.02
C LYS A 148 7.86 -12.19 -19.28
N GLU A 149 6.55 -12.35 -19.32
CA GLU A 149 5.72 -11.89 -20.44
C GLU A 149 5.60 -10.37 -20.47
N ILE A 150 5.69 -9.72 -19.32
CA ILE A 150 5.71 -8.25 -19.21
C ILE A 150 7.11 -7.77 -19.54
N LYS A 151 7.30 -7.30 -20.78
CA LYS A 151 8.56 -6.70 -21.21
C LYS A 151 8.59 -5.24 -20.78
N GLY A 152 9.50 -4.91 -19.85
CA GLY A 152 9.71 -3.52 -19.43
C GLY A 152 10.29 -2.66 -20.56
N ILE A 153 10.08 -1.36 -20.43
CA ILE A 153 10.61 -0.35 -21.35
C ILE A 153 12.01 0.03 -20.89
N GLN A 154 12.98 -0.06 -21.80
CA GLN A 154 14.36 0.31 -21.52
C GLN A 154 14.56 1.80 -21.77
N ILE A 155 14.94 2.55 -20.74
CA ILE A 155 15.32 3.97 -20.82
C ILE A 155 16.73 4.13 -20.25
N GLY A 156 17.69 4.35 -21.13
CA GLY A 156 19.09 4.37 -20.73
C GLY A 156 19.52 3.03 -20.13
N LYS A 157 19.96 3.05 -18.87
CA LYS A 157 20.37 1.85 -18.13
C LYS A 157 19.23 1.20 -17.32
N GLU A 158 18.08 1.85 -17.19
CA GLU A 158 16.96 1.37 -16.42
C GLU A 158 15.91 0.65 -17.27
N LYS A 159 15.34 -0.43 -16.71
CA LYS A 159 14.23 -1.15 -17.32
C LYS A 159 12.98 -0.95 -16.44
N ILE A 160 12.01 -0.23 -16.96
CA ILE A 160 10.79 0.14 -16.25
C ILE A 160 9.65 -0.80 -16.62
N LYS A 161 9.12 -1.54 -15.66
CA LYS A 161 7.94 -2.39 -15.79
C LYS A 161 6.73 -1.86 -15.03
N LEU A 162 6.97 -1.23 -13.88
CA LEU A 162 5.95 -0.82 -12.93
C LEU A 162 6.29 0.54 -12.33
N SER A 163 5.28 1.35 -12.12
CA SER A 163 5.34 2.57 -11.30
C SER A 163 4.11 2.62 -10.43
N LEU A 164 4.28 2.70 -9.12
CA LEU A 164 3.19 2.76 -8.15
C LEU A 164 3.02 4.19 -7.68
N GLN A 165 1.83 4.75 -7.91
CA GLN A 165 1.46 6.07 -7.44
C GLN A 165 0.27 5.93 -6.50
N MET A 166 0.28 6.69 -5.41
CA MET A 166 -0.87 6.85 -4.54
C MET A 166 -1.22 8.33 -4.47
N THR A 167 -2.45 8.65 -4.79
CA THR A 167 -3.06 9.97 -4.73
C THR A 167 -3.91 10.12 -3.49
#